data_9f04e96017cfd109f15b8dfdd62d3423
#
_entry.id   9f04e96017cfd109f15b8dfdd62d3423
#
_cell.length_a   1.000
_cell.length_b   1.000
_cell.length_c   1.000
_cell.angle_alpha   90.00
_cell.angle_beta   90.00
_cell.angle_gamma   90.00
#
_symmetry.space_group_name_H-M   'P 1'
#
loop_
_entity.id
_entity.type
_entity.pdbx_description
1 polymer ?
#
loop_
_entity_poly.entity_id
_entity_poly.type
_entity_poly.pdbx_seq_one_letter_code
_entity_poly.pdbx_strand_id
1 'polypeptide(L)'
;VKNSIKFCSFACFLNSSKTKTNNNQPMEDKRILYVSSEVVPYLAENEVSLMSYDVPKMINDQGGQIRIFMPRYGNINERRHQLHEVIRLSGMNLVVNDVDMPLIIKVASIPKERIQVYFIDNDEYFKRKSTFTDEEGVMYPDNDERAIFFAKGVVETVKKLNWVPDIIHVHGWLASLLPVYMKHYYKHEALFSETKIVTSVYNTGFEGVLDSKAIEKVKFDGIPQDNIQDLEQPTYPNWMKVAIEHSDAVIIGSENLDGGLTKIIESSGKPFLPFTPKEAFAQAYTSFYKQML
;
A
#
# COMPACT_ATOMS: atom_id res chain seq x y z
N VAL A 1 -9.94 31.62 -30.66
CA VAL A 1 -9.78 30.20 -30.89
C VAL A 1 -9.81 29.54 -29.51
N LYS A 2 -10.95 28.96 -29.14
CA LYS A 2 -11.19 28.29 -27.86
C LYS A 2 -10.76 26.83 -28.01
N ASN A 3 -9.69 26.43 -27.37
CA ASN A 3 -9.36 25.03 -27.18
C ASN A 3 -10.15 24.49 -25.98
N SER A 4 -11.22 23.78 -26.26
CA SER A 4 -11.93 22.96 -25.27
C SER A 4 -11.15 21.68 -25.04
N ILE A 5 -10.43 21.60 -23.94
CA ILE A 5 -9.87 20.33 -23.46
C ILE A 5 -11.06 19.49 -22.97
N LYS A 6 -11.30 18.38 -23.65
CA LYS A 6 -12.34 17.42 -23.27
C LYS A 6 -11.95 16.72 -21.97
N PHE A 7 -12.61 17.08 -20.89
CA PHE A 7 -12.66 16.31 -19.66
C PHE A 7 -13.28 14.94 -19.97
N CYS A 8 -12.46 13.90 -20.10
CA CYS A 8 -12.92 12.52 -20.02
C CYS A 8 -13.04 12.16 -18.54
N SER A 9 -14.11 12.64 -17.90
CA SER A 9 -14.43 12.20 -16.55
C SER A 9 -15.02 10.78 -16.62
N PHE A 10 -14.76 9.97 -15.60
CA PHE A 10 -15.32 8.64 -15.38
C PHE A 10 -16.86 8.56 -15.53
N ALA A 11 -17.56 9.68 -15.41
CA ALA A 11 -18.99 9.80 -15.68
C ALA A 11 -19.38 9.49 -17.14
N CYS A 12 -18.46 9.62 -18.10
CA CYS A 12 -18.72 9.26 -19.51
C CYS A 12 -18.70 7.74 -19.75
N PHE A 13 -18.07 6.95 -18.86
CA PHE A 13 -17.98 5.50 -19.00
C PHE A 13 -19.22 4.75 -18.54
N LEU A 14 -20.09 5.37 -17.75
CA LEU A 14 -21.32 4.73 -17.27
C LEU A 14 -22.46 4.72 -18.30
N ASN A 15 -22.34 5.40 -19.43
CA ASN A 15 -23.46 5.58 -20.39
C ASN A 15 -23.23 4.98 -21.80
N SER A 16 -22.18 4.22 -22.05
CA SER A 16 -22.04 3.58 -23.36
C SER A 16 -21.94 2.05 -23.24
N SER A 17 -22.93 1.43 -23.80
CA SER A 17 -23.12 0.01 -24.12
C SER A 17 -23.95 -0.82 -23.14
N LYS A 18 -25.24 -0.91 -23.47
CA LYS A 18 -26.09 -2.05 -23.12
C LYS A 18 -25.61 -3.31 -23.85
N THR A 19 -24.56 -3.92 -23.36
CA THR A 19 -24.29 -5.33 -23.55
C THR A 19 -24.50 -6.00 -22.21
N LYS A 20 -25.56 -6.79 -22.12
CA LYS A 20 -25.82 -7.69 -20.99
C LYS A 20 -24.72 -8.74 -20.94
N THR A 21 -23.59 -8.43 -20.34
CA THR A 21 -22.68 -9.42 -19.78
C THR A 21 -23.03 -9.56 -18.30
N ASN A 22 -23.28 -10.79 -17.87
CA ASN A 22 -23.51 -11.14 -16.48
C ASN A 22 -22.27 -10.79 -15.64
N ASN A 23 -22.17 -9.52 -15.20
CA ASN A 23 -21.03 -9.01 -14.40
C ASN A 23 -21.30 -9.12 -12.89
N ASN A 24 -22.08 -10.09 -12.47
CA ASN A 24 -22.31 -10.42 -11.06
C ASN A 24 -21.51 -11.64 -10.60
N GLN A 25 -20.33 -11.87 -11.16
CA GLN A 25 -19.42 -12.84 -10.56
C GLN A 25 -18.74 -12.19 -9.37
N PRO A 26 -18.83 -12.79 -8.17
CA PRO A 26 -18.09 -12.34 -6.99
C PRO A 26 -16.58 -12.35 -7.28
N MET A 27 -15.78 -11.80 -6.39
CA MET A 27 -14.30 -11.82 -6.47
C MET A 27 -13.75 -13.22 -6.11
N GLU A 28 -14.52 -14.26 -6.46
CA GLU A 28 -14.23 -15.65 -6.14
C GLU A 28 -12.86 -16.05 -6.69
N ASP A 29 -12.06 -16.69 -5.86
CA ASP A 29 -10.68 -17.12 -6.13
C ASP A 29 -9.65 -16.02 -6.43
N LYS A 30 -10.03 -14.75 -6.45
CA LYS A 30 -9.05 -13.67 -6.61
C LYS A 30 -8.28 -13.43 -5.32
N ARG A 31 -6.97 -13.33 -5.45
CA ARG A 31 -6.05 -13.11 -4.34
C ARG A 31 -5.64 -11.65 -4.28
N ILE A 32 -6.03 -10.95 -3.21
CA ILE A 32 -5.68 -9.54 -3.04
C ILE A 32 -4.85 -9.38 -1.78
N LEU A 33 -3.66 -8.84 -1.97
CA LEU A 33 -2.74 -8.47 -0.91
C LEU A 33 -2.93 -6.99 -0.59
N TYR A 34 -3.35 -6.70 0.62
CA TYR A 34 -3.38 -5.34 1.14
C TYR A 34 -2.12 -5.07 1.95
N VAL A 35 -1.40 -4.02 1.58
CA VAL A 35 -0.17 -3.59 2.26
C VAL A 35 -0.41 -2.19 2.80
N SER A 36 -0.52 -2.07 4.12
CA SER A 36 -0.94 -0.84 4.75
C SER A 36 0.01 -0.36 5.83
N SER A 37 0.14 0.96 5.92
CA SER A 37 0.81 1.59 7.06
C SER A 37 0.07 1.37 8.37
N GLU A 38 -1.27 1.32 8.34
CA GLU A 38 -2.13 1.30 9.51
C GLU A 38 -3.42 0.53 9.23
N VAL A 39 -3.89 -0.24 10.22
CA VAL A 39 -5.12 -1.08 10.10
C VAL A 39 -5.85 -1.12 11.44
N VAL A 40 -7.17 -0.87 11.44
CA VAL A 40 -7.99 -1.18 12.62
C VAL A 40 -8.23 -2.68 12.72
N PRO A 41 -8.36 -3.26 13.91
CA PRO A 41 -8.43 -2.64 15.23
C PRO A 41 -7.05 -2.52 15.94
N TYR A 42 -5.96 -2.67 15.22
CA TYR A 42 -4.61 -2.69 15.81
C TYR A 42 -4.10 -1.29 16.16
N LEU A 43 -4.50 -0.30 15.37
CA LEU A 43 -4.19 1.12 15.56
C LEU A 43 -5.45 1.97 15.66
N ALA A 44 -5.29 3.24 15.99
CA ALA A 44 -6.38 4.21 16.05
C ALA A 44 -7.06 4.41 14.69
N GLU A 45 -8.31 4.83 14.73
CA GLU A 45 -9.09 5.13 13.54
C GLU A 45 -8.59 6.40 12.85
N ASN A 46 -8.30 6.28 11.57
CA ASN A 46 -8.07 7.35 10.61
C ASN A 46 -8.47 6.88 9.20
N GLU A 47 -8.36 7.74 8.19
CA GLU A 47 -8.74 7.38 6.81
C GLU A 47 -8.03 6.11 6.34
N VAL A 48 -6.71 6.02 6.55
CA VAL A 48 -5.90 4.88 6.09
C VAL A 48 -6.31 3.60 6.81
N SER A 49 -6.38 3.65 8.14
CA SER A 49 -6.66 2.46 8.96
C SER A 49 -8.06 1.90 8.76
N LEU A 50 -9.06 2.77 8.56
CA LEU A 50 -10.45 2.39 8.27
C LEU A 50 -10.57 1.78 6.86
N MET A 51 -9.99 2.43 5.84
CA MET A 51 -10.02 1.92 4.47
C MET A 51 -9.29 0.59 4.34
N SER A 52 -8.20 0.42 5.09
CA SER A 52 -7.42 -0.83 5.14
C SER A 52 -8.12 -1.98 5.87
N TYR A 53 -9.27 -1.72 6.47
CA TYR A 53 -10.16 -2.72 7.03
C TYR A 53 -11.43 -2.90 6.18
N ASP A 54 -12.11 -1.81 5.85
CA ASP A 54 -13.43 -1.84 5.20
C ASP A 54 -13.36 -2.45 3.78
N VAL A 55 -12.34 -2.06 2.99
CA VAL A 55 -12.19 -2.57 1.62
C VAL A 55 -11.80 -4.05 1.61
N PRO A 56 -10.76 -4.52 2.34
CA PRO A 56 -10.46 -5.94 2.45
C PRO A 56 -11.64 -6.79 2.92
N LYS A 57 -12.36 -6.30 3.95
CA LYS A 57 -13.54 -6.99 4.46
C LYS A 57 -14.61 -7.15 3.38
N MET A 58 -14.94 -6.08 2.68
CA MET A 58 -15.93 -6.09 1.61
C MET A 58 -15.55 -7.08 0.49
N ILE A 59 -14.29 -7.12 0.08
CA ILE A 59 -13.81 -8.07 -0.95
C ILE A 59 -13.82 -9.51 -0.42
N ASN A 60 -13.47 -9.73 0.85
CA ASN A 60 -13.57 -11.04 1.50
C ASN A 60 -15.02 -11.55 1.53
N ASP A 61 -15.98 -10.67 1.85
CA ASP A 61 -17.42 -10.98 1.84
C ASP A 61 -17.94 -11.36 0.43
N GLN A 62 -17.22 -10.97 -0.62
CA GLN A 62 -17.50 -11.33 -2.02
C GLN A 62 -16.72 -12.58 -2.50
N GLY A 63 -16.05 -13.30 -1.59
CA GLY A 63 -15.35 -14.54 -1.90
C GLY A 63 -13.87 -14.37 -2.25
N GLY A 64 -13.35 -13.15 -2.21
CA GLY A 64 -11.93 -12.88 -2.45
C GLY A 64 -11.03 -13.47 -1.36
N GLN A 65 -9.87 -13.97 -1.73
CA GLN A 65 -8.84 -14.43 -0.79
C GLN A 65 -7.97 -13.25 -0.37
N ILE A 66 -8.03 -12.89 0.90
CA ILE A 66 -7.43 -11.66 1.42
C ILE A 66 -6.29 -11.97 2.37
N ARG A 67 -5.20 -11.24 2.23
CA ARG A 67 -4.15 -11.09 3.24
C ARG A 67 -3.83 -9.62 3.42
N ILE A 68 -3.57 -9.22 4.67
CA ILE A 68 -3.18 -7.86 5.01
C ILE A 68 -1.78 -7.89 5.61
N PHE A 69 -0.94 -6.94 5.24
CA PHE A 69 0.37 -6.73 5.83
C PHE A 69 0.45 -5.32 6.41
N MET A 70 1.02 -5.20 7.59
CA MET A 70 1.29 -3.93 8.25
C MET A 70 2.56 -4.02 9.11
N PRO A 71 3.20 -2.89 9.47
CA PRO A 71 4.28 -2.89 10.44
C PRO A 71 3.78 -3.26 11.85
N ARG A 72 4.62 -3.93 12.63
CA ARG A 72 4.34 -4.22 14.04
C ARG A 72 4.83 -3.07 14.91
N TYR A 73 4.10 -1.98 14.96
CA TYR A 73 4.47 -0.86 15.81
C TYR A 73 4.41 -1.21 17.32
N GLY A 74 5.30 -0.59 18.10
CA GLY A 74 5.44 -0.88 19.53
C GLY A 74 4.24 -0.51 20.39
N ASN A 75 3.35 0.36 19.89
CA ASN A 75 2.07 0.71 20.53
C ASN A 75 0.96 -0.34 20.30
N ILE A 76 1.20 -1.36 19.46
CA ILE A 76 0.23 -2.45 19.27
C ILE A 76 0.32 -3.42 20.45
N ASN A 77 -0.81 -3.63 21.13
CA ASN A 77 -0.89 -4.57 22.23
C ASN A 77 -0.99 -6.02 21.72
N GLU A 78 0.14 -6.71 21.67
CA GLU A 78 0.26 -8.08 21.15
C GLU A 78 -0.64 -9.08 21.87
N ARG A 79 -0.75 -8.98 23.20
CA ARG A 79 -1.58 -9.90 24.00
C ARG A 79 -3.06 -9.71 23.73
N ARG A 80 -3.51 -8.44 23.64
CA ARG A 80 -4.91 -8.10 23.34
C ARG A 80 -5.34 -8.64 21.97
N HIS A 81 -4.46 -8.53 21.00
CA HIS A 81 -4.73 -8.92 19.61
C HIS A 81 -4.23 -10.32 19.27
N GLN A 82 -3.69 -11.06 20.24
CA GLN A 82 -3.22 -12.44 20.07
C GLN A 82 -2.19 -12.59 18.93
N LEU A 83 -1.26 -11.64 18.83
CA LEU A 83 -0.15 -11.75 17.89
C LEU A 83 0.77 -12.89 18.31
N HIS A 84 1.14 -13.73 17.36
CA HIS A 84 2.14 -14.78 17.58
C HIS A 84 3.14 -14.81 16.43
N GLU A 85 4.38 -15.10 16.75
CA GLU A 85 5.45 -15.20 15.77
C GLU A 85 5.29 -16.44 14.90
N VAL A 86 5.57 -16.28 13.61
CA VAL A 86 5.61 -17.37 12.63
C VAL A 86 7.07 -17.70 12.34
N ILE A 87 7.65 -18.58 13.14
CA ILE A 87 9.09 -18.92 13.12
C ILE A 87 9.57 -19.29 11.70
N ARG A 88 8.80 -20.05 10.93
CA ARG A 88 9.17 -20.47 9.57
C ARG A 88 9.30 -19.29 8.57
N LEU A 89 8.69 -18.16 8.88
CA LEU A 89 8.75 -16.94 8.05
C LEU A 89 9.79 -15.96 8.57
N SER A 90 10.11 -16.02 9.85
CA SER A 90 11.09 -15.16 10.53
C SER A 90 12.54 -15.60 10.27
N GLY A 91 13.49 -14.81 10.78
CA GLY A 91 14.93 -15.14 10.82
C GLY A 91 15.69 -14.86 9.52
N MET A 92 15.09 -14.18 8.55
CA MET A 92 15.81 -13.64 7.39
C MET A 92 16.35 -12.25 7.74
N ASN A 93 17.56 -11.93 7.30
CA ASN A 93 18.07 -10.56 7.33
C ASN A 93 17.74 -9.85 6.03
N LEU A 94 17.29 -8.60 6.14
CA LEU A 94 17.11 -7.68 5.03
C LEU A 94 18.18 -6.60 5.12
N VAL A 95 18.89 -6.36 4.03
CA VAL A 95 19.86 -5.26 3.98
C VAL A 95 19.10 -3.96 3.74
N VAL A 96 19.30 -2.97 4.60
CA VAL A 96 18.79 -1.60 4.45
C VAL A 96 19.93 -0.65 4.70
N ASN A 97 20.27 0.19 3.74
CA ASN A 97 21.34 1.18 3.87
C ASN A 97 22.66 0.55 4.41
N ASP A 98 23.10 -0.57 3.81
CA ASP A 98 24.31 -1.33 4.21
C ASP A 98 24.28 -1.94 5.63
N VAL A 99 23.10 -2.07 6.23
CA VAL A 99 22.91 -2.69 7.54
C VAL A 99 21.99 -3.90 7.44
N ASP A 100 22.41 -5.03 8.04
CA ASP A 100 21.59 -6.22 8.15
C ASP A 100 20.53 -6.07 9.24
N MET A 101 19.27 -6.09 8.84
CA MET A 101 18.12 -5.97 9.73
C MET A 101 17.33 -7.27 9.79
N PRO A 102 17.20 -7.89 10.98
CA PRO A 102 16.45 -9.14 11.13
C PRO A 102 14.95 -8.92 10.88
N LEU A 103 14.38 -9.77 10.02
CA LEU A 103 12.96 -9.80 9.74
C LEU A 103 12.26 -10.81 10.66
N ILE A 104 11.32 -10.31 11.45
CA ILE A 104 10.44 -11.11 12.28
C ILE A 104 9.02 -10.95 11.74
N ILE A 105 8.29 -12.07 11.65
CA ILE A 105 6.91 -12.08 11.16
C ILE A 105 5.99 -12.54 12.27
N LYS A 106 5.03 -11.70 12.61
CA LYS A 106 3.93 -12.09 13.50
C LYS A 106 2.62 -12.13 12.72
N VAL A 107 1.65 -12.87 13.22
CA VAL A 107 0.34 -12.98 12.60
C VAL A 107 -0.75 -12.89 13.66
N ALA A 108 -1.86 -12.26 13.27
CA ALA A 108 -3.12 -12.31 13.99
C ALA A 108 -4.27 -12.38 12.99
N SER A 109 -5.47 -12.70 13.46
CA SER A 109 -6.68 -12.63 12.65
C SER A 109 -7.54 -11.48 13.12
N ILE A 110 -8.14 -10.75 12.17
CA ILE A 110 -9.17 -9.77 12.51
C ILE A 110 -10.36 -10.53 13.12
N PRO A 111 -10.78 -10.17 14.34
CA PRO A 111 -11.87 -10.86 15.02
C PRO A 111 -13.13 -10.92 14.14
N LYS A 112 -13.76 -12.12 14.05
CA LYS A 112 -14.99 -12.42 13.29
C LYS A 112 -14.84 -12.46 11.74
N GLU A 113 -13.84 -11.80 11.15
CA GLU A 113 -13.72 -11.69 9.69
C GLU A 113 -12.87 -12.81 9.06
N ARG A 114 -12.10 -13.57 9.86
CA ARG A 114 -11.15 -14.61 9.41
C ARG A 114 -10.06 -14.11 8.46
N ILE A 115 -9.85 -12.80 8.40
CA ILE A 115 -8.78 -12.17 7.61
C ILE A 115 -7.49 -12.22 8.41
N GLN A 116 -6.45 -12.79 7.81
CA GLN A 116 -5.11 -12.84 8.40
C GLN A 116 -4.37 -11.52 8.17
N VAL A 117 -3.81 -10.98 9.24
CA VAL A 117 -2.92 -9.82 9.21
C VAL A 117 -1.52 -10.28 9.59
N TYR A 118 -0.58 -10.04 8.70
CA TYR A 118 0.84 -10.30 8.87
C TYR A 118 1.54 -9.02 9.29
N PHE A 119 2.29 -9.10 10.37
CA PHE A 119 3.02 -7.97 10.92
C PHE A 119 4.50 -8.12 10.59
N ILE A 120 5.02 -7.14 9.85
CA ILE A 120 6.45 -7.00 9.58
C ILE A 120 7.08 -6.36 10.80
N ASP A 121 7.97 -7.07 11.47
CA ASP A 121 8.54 -6.69 12.76
C ASP A 121 10.06 -6.62 12.70
N ASN A 122 10.58 -5.61 13.36
CA ASN A 122 11.98 -5.41 13.68
C ASN A 122 12.07 -4.50 14.89
N ASP A 123 12.83 -4.90 15.91
CA ASP A 123 12.86 -4.16 17.19
C ASP A 123 13.40 -2.73 17.03
N GLU A 124 14.39 -2.51 16.17
CA GLU A 124 14.99 -1.20 15.98
C GLU A 124 14.06 -0.23 15.23
N TYR A 125 13.40 -0.72 14.19
CA TYR A 125 12.52 0.11 13.37
C TYR A 125 11.12 0.30 13.96
N PHE A 126 10.56 -0.72 14.60
CA PHE A 126 9.13 -0.68 14.94
C PHE A 126 8.81 -0.76 16.44
N LYS A 127 9.75 -1.13 17.31
CA LYS A 127 9.50 -1.20 18.76
C LYS A 127 9.60 0.18 19.42
N ARG A 128 8.78 1.11 18.94
CA ARG A 128 8.70 2.47 19.45
C ARG A 128 7.31 2.77 19.96
N LYS A 129 7.17 3.76 20.87
CA LYS A 129 5.88 4.09 21.50
C LYS A 129 4.85 4.67 20.54
N SER A 130 5.30 5.35 19.49
CA SER A 130 4.46 5.96 18.46
C SER A 130 4.73 5.36 17.08
N THR A 131 3.83 5.59 16.13
CA THR A 131 3.92 5.04 14.78
C THR A 131 5.02 5.70 13.94
N PHE A 132 5.01 7.03 13.82
CA PHE A 132 5.86 7.76 12.88
C PHE A 132 6.68 8.88 13.51
N THR A 133 6.30 9.31 14.71
CA THR A 133 6.89 10.45 15.41
C THR A 133 7.34 10.05 16.81
N ASP A 134 8.21 10.85 17.42
CA ASP A 134 8.53 10.75 18.82
C ASP A 134 7.41 11.35 19.70
N GLU A 135 7.70 11.48 21.00
CA GLU A 135 6.74 12.01 21.99
C GLU A 135 6.51 13.53 21.82
N GLU A 136 7.43 14.24 21.19
CA GLU A 136 7.34 15.66 20.83
C GLU A 136 6.65 15.90 19.48
N GLY A 137 6.27 14.85 18.77
CA GLY A 137 5.62 14.93 17.47
C GLY A 137 6.58 15.09 16.29
N VAL A 138 7.90 14.95 16.53
CA VAL A 138 8.91 15.03 15.47
C VAL A 138 9.02 13.68 14.76
N MET A 139 9.04 13.71 13.43
CA MET A 139 9.19 12.50 12.61
C MET A 139 10.49 11.77 12.96
N TYR A 140 10.40 10.44 13.09
CA TYR A 140 11.61 9.64 13.25
C TYR A 140 12.55 9.82 12.04
N PRO A 141 13.85 10.05 12.28
CA PRO A 141 14.80 10.37 11.20
C PRO A 141 15.05 9.21 10.22
N ASP A 142 14.68 7.98 10.60
CA ASP A 142 14.84 6.75 9.83
C ASP A 142 13.52 6.24 9.22
N ASN A 143 12.52 7.06 9.09
CA ASN A 143 11.24 6.66 8.53
C ASN A 143 11.32 6.21 7.06
N ASP A 144 12.29 6.70 6.31
CA ASP A 144 12.62 6.24 4.96
C ASP A 144 13.18 4.80 4.97
N GLU A 145 14.09 4.48 5.89
CA GLU A 145 14.61 3.12 6.07
C GLU A 145 13.52 2.14 6.53
N ARG A 146 12.62 2.60 7.39
CA ARG A 146 11.46 1.83 7.83
C ARG A 146 10.53 1.49 6.66
N ALA A 147 10.34 2.43 5.73
CA ALA A 147 9.57 2.20 4.51
C ALA A 147 10.26 1.19 3.57
N ILE A 148 11.59 1.29 3.40
CA ILE A 148 12.40 0.33 2.65
C ILE A 148 12.30 -1.07 3.26
N PHE A 149 12.54 -1.18 4.57
CA PHE A 149 12.46 -2.44 5.29
C PHE A 149 11.07 -3.08 5.16
N PHE A 150 10.03 -2.27 5.32
CA PHE A 150 8.65 -2.74 5.22
C PHE A 150 8.34 -3.27 3.81
N ALA A 151 8.70 -2.53 2.76
CA ALA A 151 8.49 -2.96 1.38
C ALA A 151 9.19 -4.29 1.08
N LYS A 152 10.48 -4.41 1.44
CA LYS A 152 11.25 -5.65 1.26
C LYS A 152 10.69 -6.80 2.10
N GLY A 153 10.35 -6.53 3.35
CA GLY A 153 9.80 -7.53 4.29
C GLY A 153 8.48 -8.12 3.80
N VAL A 154 7.60 -7.31 3.23
CA VAL A 154 6.35 -7.77 2.62
C VAL A 154 6.63 -8.73 1.47
N VAL A 155 7.45 -8.34 0.50
CA VAL A 155 7.72 -9.16 -0.70
C VAL A 155 8.40 -10.48 -0.33
N GLU A 156 9.43 -10.44 0.51
CA GLU A 156 10.13 -11.65 0.95
C GLU A 156 9.22 -12.60 1.74
N THR A 157 8.30 -12.06 2.53
CA THR A 157 7.31 -12.88 3.24
C THR A 157 6.32 -13.53 2.29
N VAL A 158 5.82 -12.80 1.29
CA VAL A 158 4.90 -13.34 0.26
C VAL A 158 5.58 -14.44 -0.55
N LYS A 159 6.86 -14.28 -0.89
CA LYS A 159 7.68 -15.33 -1.55
C LYS A 159 7.73 -16.59 -0.69
N LYS A 160 8.07 -16.46 0.61
CA LYS A 160 8.11 -17.62 1.54
C LYS A 160 6.74 -18.28 1.74
N LEU A 161 5.66 -17.51 1.67
CA LEU A 161 4.30 -18.05 1.75
C LEU A 161 3.88 -18.79 0.47
N ASN A 162 4.60 -18.59 -0.64
CA ASN A 162 4.23 -19.08 -1.96
C ASN A 162 2.77 -18.77 -2.32
N TRP A 163 2.35 -17.55 -1.99
CA TRP A 163 0.99 -17.07 -2.20
C TRP A 163 1.01 -15.87 -3.14
N VAL A 164 0.75 -16.10 -4.42
CA VAL A 164 0.82 -15.09 -5.47
C VAL A 164 -0.46 -14.25 -5.46
N PRO A 165 -0.39 -12.94 -5.21
CA PRO A 165 -1.54 -12.07 -5.35
C PRO A 165 -1.79 -11.71 -6.82
N ASP A 166 -3.07 -11.65 -7.21
CA ASP A 166 -3.48 -11.05 -8.48
C ASP A 166 -3.35 -9.51 -8.41
N ILE A 167 -3.66 -8.94 -7.24
CA ILE A 167 -3.53 -7.50 -6.97
C ILE A 167 -2.79 -7.28 -5.65
N ILE A 168 -1.83 -6.35 -5.65
CA ILE A 168 -1.29 -5.73 -4.45
C ILE A 168 -1.91 -4.34 -4.32
N HIS A 169 -2.63 -4.08 -3.22
CA HIS A 169 -3.21 -2.78 -2.96
C HIS A 169 -2.51 -2.11 -1.78
N VAL A 170 -1.89 -0.97 -2.05
CA VAL A 170 -1.05 -0.23 -1.11
C VAL A 170 -1.83 0.92 -0.46
N HIS A 171 -1.75 1.03 0.87
CA HIS A 171 -2.41 2.06 1.66
C HIS A 171 -1.42 2.77 2.60
N GLY A 172 -1.43 4.10 2.55
CA GLY A 172 -0.61 4.94 3.42
C GLY A 172 0.85 5.03 2.99
N TRP A 173 1.48 6.13 3.41
CA TRP A 173 2.78 6.56 2.89
C TRP A 173 3.95 5.63 3.24
N LEU A 174 3.96 4.98 4.42
CA LEU A 174 5.05 4.08 4.79
C LEU A 174 5.09 2.83 3.89
N ALA A 175 3.94 2.41 3.38
CA ALA A 175 3.81 1.28 2.45
C ALA A 175 4.13 1.67 0.99
N SER A 176 4.17 2.96 0.68
CA SER A 176 4.13 3.46 -0.70
C SER A 176 5.44 3.32 -1.49
N LEU A 177 6.54 2.87 -0.88
CA LEU A 177 7.72 2.44 -1.64
C LEU A 177 7.59 1.06 -2.28
N LEU A 178 6.61 0.26 -1.87
CA LEU A 178 6.43 -1.09 -2.40
C LEU A 178 6.33 -1.14 -3.93
N PRO A 179 5.56 -0.27 -4.64
CA PRO A 179 5.49 -0.25 -6.09
C PRO A 179 6.86 -0.12 -6.76
N VAL A 180 7.70 0.78 -6.26
CA VAL A 180 9.07 0.98 -6.76
C VAL A 180 9.90 -0.28 -6.63
N TYR A 181 9.88 -0.90 -5.44
CA TYR A 181 10.61 -2.14 -5.19
C TYR A 181 10.12 -3.29 -6.08
N MET A 182 8.82 -3.43 -6.27
CA MET A 182 8.23 -4.43 -7.16
C MET A 182 8.68 -4.25 -8.62
N LYS A 183 8.67 -3.01 -9.12
CA LYS A 183 8.99 -2.72 -10.54
C LYS A 183 10.50 -2.74 -10.85
N HIS A 184 11.38 -2.55 -9.84
CA HIS A 184 12.82 -2.46 -10.05
C HIS A 184 13.62 -3.54 -9.34
N TYR A 185 13.56 -3.61 -8.00
CA TYR A 185 14.34 -4.56 -7.21
C TYR A 185 13.88 -6.01 -7.44
N TYR A 186 12.58 -6.23 -7.46
CA TYR A 186 11.96 -7.56 -7.67
C TYR A 186 11.48 -7.82 -9.10
N LYS A 187 11.88 -7.01 -10.08
CA LYS A 187 11.43 -7.11 -11.48
C LYS A 187 11.66 -8.46 -12.15
N HIS A 188 12.61 -9.24 -11.66
CA HIS A 188 12.95 -10.57 -12.20
C HIS A 188 12.31 -11.72 -11.43
N GLU A 189 11.50 -11.43 -10.41
CA GLU A 189 10.77 -12.44 -9.67
C GLU A 189 9.56 -12.93 -10.48
N ALA A 190 9.70 -14.09 -11.11
CA ALA A 190 8.65 -14.68 -11.93
C ALA A 190 7.31 -14.85 -11.18
N LEU A 191 7.38 -14.97 -9.84
CA LEU A 191 6.20 -15.09 -8.98
C LEU A 191 5.21 -13.93 -9.14
N PHE A 192 5.69 -12.72 -9.46
CA PHE A 192 4.87 -11.50 -9.52
C PHE A 192 4.66 -10.97 -10.94
N SER A 193 5.00 -11.72 -11.99
CA SER A 193 4.95 -11.26 -13.37
C SER A 193 3.59 -10.71 -13.80
N GLU A 194 2.50 -11.29 -13.30
CA GLU A 194 1.13 -10.90 -13.63
C GLU A 194 0.46 -10.04 -12.56
N THR A 195 1.12 -9.84 -11.41
CA THR A 195 0.57 -9.08 -10.29
C THR A 195 0.38 -7.61 -10.65
N LYS A 196 -0.82 -7.07 -10.44
CA LYS A 196 -1.14 -5.65 -10.60
C LYS A 196 -0.95 -4.90 -9.29
N ILE A 197 -0.51 -3.66 -9.37
CA ILE A 197 -0.26 -2.81 -8.20
C ILE A 197 -1.21 -1.62 -8.24
N VAL A 198 -1.97 -1.45 -7.16
CA VAL A 198 -2.88 -0.32 -6.93
C VAL A 198 -2.39 0.47 -5.74
N THR A 199 -2.35 1.79 -5.84
CA THR A 199 -2.00 2.66 -4.70
C THR A 199 -3.17 3.58 -4.37
N SER A 200 -3.63 3.52 -3.12
CA SER A 200 -4.57 4.50 -2.56
C SER A 200 -3.83 5.72 -2.04
N VAL A 201 -4.30 6.90 -2.43
CA VAL A 201 -3.75 8.20 -2.03
C VAL A 201 -4.70 8.90 -1.07
N TYR A 202 -4.16 9.40 0.04
CA TYR A 202 -4.90 10.04 1.13
C TYR A 202 -4.35 11.42 1.43
N ASN A 203 -5.15 12.23 2.14
CA ASN A 203 -4.62 13.45 2.77
C ASN A 203 -3.74 13.14 3.99
N THR A 204 -3.96 11.98 4.62
CA THR A 204 -3.16 11.53 5.75
C THR A 204 -1.74 11.15 5.31
N GLY A 205 -0.81 12.07 5.53
CA GLY A 205 0.60 11.95 5.17
C GLY A 205 1.50 12.43 6.30
N PHE A 206 2.58 13.10 5.93
CA PHE A 206 3.51 13.74 6.87
C PHE A 206 3.83 15.16 6.41
N GLU A 207 4.17 16.01 7.35
CA GLU A 207 4.65 17.36 7.09
C GLU A 207 6.17 17.40 6.98
N GLY A 208 6.70 18.39 6.23
CA GLY A 208 8.14 18.55 6.03
C GLY A 208 8.73 17.57 5.03
N VAL A 209 9.92 17.08 5.35
CA VAL A 209 10.71 16.18 4.50
C VAL A 209 11.26 15.01 5.34
N LEU A 210 11.36 13.84 4.73
CA LEU A 210 12.11 12.71 5.30
C LEU A 210 13.62 12.96 5.17
N ASP A 211 14.44 11.98 5.53
CA ASP A 211 15.90 12.12 5.39
C ASP A 211 16.27 12.48 3.94
N SER A 212 17.07 13.53 3.80
CA SER A 212 17.56 13.97 2.49
C SER A 212 18.40 12.93 1.74
N LYS A 213 18.88 11.90 2.47
CA LYS A 213 19.59 10.75 1.90
C LYS A 213 18.66 9.60 1.49
N ALA A 214 17.35 9.77 1.60
CA ALA A 214 16.40 8.73 1.24
C ALA A 214 16.63 8.17 -0.18
N ILE A 215 16.92 9.05 -1.14
CA ILE A 215 17.24 8.65 -2.51
C ILE A 215 18.48 7.76 -2.59
N GLU A 216 19.54 8.06 -1.83
CA GLU A 216 20.77 7.27 -1.83
C GLU A 216 20.55 5.88 -1.23
N LYS A 217 19.71 5.79 -0.19
CA LYS A 217 19.34 4.52 0.44
C LYS A 217 18.53 3.63 -0.51
N VAL A 218 17.65 4.20 -1.30
CA VAL A 218 16.89 3.45 -2.33
C VAL A 218 17.80 3.06 -3.50
N LYS A 219 18.72 3.95 -3.93
CA LYS A 219 19.73 3.64 -4.96
C LYS A 219 20.67 2.52 -4.54
N PHE A 220 20.99 2.39 -3.26
CA PHE A 220 21.82 1.30 -2.73
C PHE A 220 21.27 -0.09 -3.12
N ASP A 221 19.97 -0.22 -3.22
CA ASP A 221 19.29 -1.44 -3.70
C ASP A 221 19.32 -1.60 -5.23
N GLY A 222 20.09 -0.79 -5.96
CA GLY A 222 20.24 -0.87 -7.42
C GLY A 222 19.07 -0.30 -8.21
N ILE A 223 18.22 0.50 -7.58
CA ILE A 223 17.11 1.20 -8.26
C ILE A 223 17.68 2.44 -8.97
N PRO A 224 17.50 2.59 -10.30
CA PRO A 224 18.06 3.71 -11.04
C PRO A 224 17.51 5.06 -10.56
N GLN A 225 18.37 6.07 -10.46
CA GLN A 225 18.01 7.41 -9.97
C GLN A 225 16.87 8.04 -10.78
N ASP A 226 16.88 7.88 -12.10
CA ASP A 226 15.86 8.47 -12.98
C ASP A 226 14.43 8.02 -12.65
N ASN A 227 14.28 6.86 -12.01
CA ASN A 227 12.97 6.34 -11.58
C ASN A 227 12.52 6.84 -10.20
N ILE A 228 13.38 7.53 -9.47
CA ILE A 228 13.13 7.98 -8.09
C ILE A 228 13.63 9.40 -7.84
N GLN A 229 13.80 10.19 -8.90
CA GLN A 229 14.37 11.54 -8.80
C GLN A 229 13.59 12.46 -7.84
N ASP A 230 12.27 12.30 -7.74
CA ASP A 230 11.45 13.07 -6.82
C ASP A 230 11.82 12.83 -5.33
N LEU A 231 12.52 11.73 -5.00
CA LEU A 231 13.06 11.48 -3.65
C LEU A 231 14.28 12.34 -3.30
N GLU A 232 14.81 13.17 -4.20
CA GLU A 232 15.81 14.20 -3.86
C GLU A 232 15.24 15.23 -2.88
N GLN A 233 13.94 15.45 -2.93
CA GLN A 233 13.18 16.21 -1.94
C GLN A 233 12.02 15.33 -1.43
N PRO A 234 12.24 14.49 -0.41
CA PRO A 234 11.27 13.49 -0.01
C PRO A 234 10.15 14.10 0.85
N THR A 235 9.40 15.03 0.26
CA THR A 235 8.13 15.54 0.77
C THR A 235 7.03 14.50 0.55
N TYR A 236 5.92 14.62 1.28
CA TYR A 236 4.80 13.69 1.11
C TYR A 236 4.27 13.64 -0.35
N PRO A 237 4.04 14.77 -1.05
CA PRO A 237 3.61 14.71 -2.45
C PRO A 237 4.62 14.02 -3.38
N ASN A 238 5.92 14.31 -3.22
CA ASN A 238 6.97 13.69 -4.02
C ASN A 238 7.09 12.18 -3.75
N TRP A 239 6.98 11.79 -2.47
CA TRP A 239 6.97 10.40 -2.05
C TRP A 239 5.81 9.62 -2.67
N MET A 240 4.60 10.20 -2.65
CA MET A 240 3.42 9.61 -3.29
C MET A 240 3.50 9.62 -4.81
N LYS A 241 4.12 10.65 -5.41
CA LYS A 241 4.34 10.70 -6.86
C LYS A 241 5.15 9.50 -7.35
N VAL A 242 6.25 9.19 -6.68
CA VAL A 242 7.06 7.99 -7.01
C VAL A 242 6.23 6.71 -6.88
N ALA A 243 5.40 6.58 -5.85
CA ALA A 243 4.50 5.44 -5.71
C ALA A 243 3.49 5.32 -6.86
N ILE A 244 2.86 6.44 -7.23
CA ILE A 244 1.87 6.53 -8.30
C ILE A 244 2.49 6.14 -9.65
N GLU A 245 3.66 6.67 -9.98
CA GLU A 245 4.34 6.40 -11.25
C GLU A 245 4.66 4.91 -11.42
N HIS A 246 4.95 4.19 -10.33
CA HIS A 246 5.26 2.77 -10.35
C HIS A 246 4.05 1.84 -10.10
N SER A 247 2.86 2.41 -9.93
CA SER A 247 1.61 1.66 -9.82
C SER A 247 0.96 1.42 -11.19
N ASP A 248 0.12 0.39 -11.28
CA ASP A 248 -0.68 0.11 -12.47
C ASP A 248 -1.99 0.91 -12.46
N ALA A 249 -2.49 1.27 -11.27
CA ALA A 249 -3.68 2.09 -11.08
C ALA A 249 -3.65 2.80 -9.72
N VAL A 250 -4.51 3.81 -9.56
CA VAL A 250 -4.59 4.65 -8.36
C VAL A 250 -6.03 4.70 -7.84
N ILE A 251 -6.20 4.85 -6.54
CA ILE A 251 -7.50 5.09 -5.91
C ILE A 251 -7.40 6.35 -5.04
N ILE A 252 -8.36 7.27 -5.19
CA ILE A 252 -8.49 8.43 -4.33
C ILE A 252 -9.19 7.99 -3.05
N GLY A 253 -8.43 7.98 -1.94
CA GLY A 253 -8.91 7.49 -0.65
C GLY A 253 -9.57 8.54 0.24
N SER A 254 -9.31 9.85 -0.01
CA SER A 254 -9.91 10.96 0.75
C SER A 254 -10.97 11.67 -0.09
N GLU A 255 -12.09 12.07 0.53
CA GLU A 255 -13.21 12.73 -0.15
C GLU A 255 -12.80 14.05 -0.82
N ASN A 256 -11.99 14.86 -0.12
CA ASN A 256 -11.47 16.11 -0.61
C ASN A 256 -9.95 16.05 -0.68
N LEU A 257 -9.42 15.24 -1.62
CA LEU A 257 -7.99 15.09 -1.78
C LEU A 257 -7.32 16.42 -2.13
N ASP A 258 -6.15 16.66 -1.54
CA ASP A 258 -5.33 17.84 -1.80
C ASP A 258 -5.15 18.09 -3.31
N GLY A 259 -5.22 19.36 -3.73
CA GLY A 259 -5.16 19.72 -5.14
C GLY A 259 -3.80 19.43 -5.79
N GLY A 260 -2.72 19.38 -5.02
CA GLY A 260 -1.39 18.99 -5.48
C GLY A 260 -1.34 17.49 -5.78
N LEU A 261 -1.85 16.67 -4.86
CA LEU A 261 -1.95 15.22 -5.05
C LEU A 261 -2.90 14.86 -6.20
N THR A 262 -4.02 15.55 -6.31
CA THR A 262 -4.96 15.37 -7.43
C THR A 262 -4.28 15.62 -8.78
N LYS A 263 -3.51 16.70 -8.91
CA LYS A 263 -2.76 16.99 -10.13
C LYS A 263 -1.70 15.93 -10.45
N ILE A 264 -1.02 15.40 -9.44
CA ILE A 264 -0.06 14.30 -9.63
C ILE A 264 -0.77 13.07 -10.20
N ILE A 265 -1.92 12.69 -9.65
CA ILE A 265 -2.71 11.55 -10.14
C ILE A 265 -3.15 11.79 -11.59
N GLU A 266 -3.74 12.94 -11.90
CA GLU A 266 -4.22 13.27 -13.24
C GLU A 266 -3.09 13.31 -14.28
N SER A 267 -1.92 13.85 -13.90
CA SER A 267 -0.76 13.94 -14.80
C SER A 267 -0.04 12.61 -15.02
N SER A 268 -0.23 11.65 -14.13
CA SER A 268 0.40 10.32 -14.24
C SER A 268 -0.10 9.50 -15.44
N GLY A 269 -1.28 9.83 -15.97
CA GLY A 269 -1.93 9.06 -17.04
C GLY A 269 -2.40 7.67 -16.61
N LYS A 270 -2.31 7.33 -15.33
CA LYS A 270 -2.77 6.03 -14.81
C LYS A 270 -4.30 6.00 -14.70
N PRO A 271 -4.93 4.84 -14.92
CA PRO A 271 -6.34 4.69 -14.58
C PRO A 271 -6.53 4.92 -13.08
N PHE A 272 -7.56 5.66 -12.71
CA PHE A 272 -7.83 5.88 -11.29
C PHE A 272 -9.32 5.80 -10.96
N LEU A 273 -9.60 5.34 -9.74
CA LEU A 273 -10.92 5.35 -9.13
C LEU A 273 -11.05 6.63 -8.29
N PRO A 274 -12.01 7.52 -8.59
CA PRO A 274 -12.33 8.65 -7.73
C PRO A 274 -12.77 8.21 -6.33
N PHE A 275 -12.73 9.14 -5.37
CA PHE A 275 -13.27 8.86 -4.03
C PHE A 275 -14.67 8.26 -4.13
N THR A 276 -14.87 7.21 -3.39
CA THR A 276 -16.12 6.45 -3.37
C THR A 276 -16.61 6.39 -1.93
N PRO A 277 -17.84 6.79 -1.63
CA PRO A 277 -18.40 6.64 -0.29
C PRO A 277 -18.64 5.16 0.04
N LYS A 278 -18.65 4.83 1.34
CA LYS A 278 -18.69 3.45 1.84
C LYS A 278 -19.83 2.61 1.27
N GLU A 279 -20.98 3.23 1.04
CA GLU A 279 -22.19 2.58 0.51
C GLU A 279 -21.98 2.06 -0.93
N ALA A 280 -21.06 2.65 -1.67
CA ALA A 280 -20.77 2.29 -3.05
C ALA A 280 -19.50 1.41 -3.20
N PHE A 281 -18.76 1.10 -2.12
CA PHE A 281 -17.51 0.34 -2.18
C PHE A 281 -17.65 -0.97 -2.94
N ALA A 282 -18.67 -1.75 -2.61
CA ALA A 282 -18.85 -3.10 -3.16
C ALA A 282 -18.87 -3.09 -4.70
N GLN A 283 -19.58 -2.15 -5.30
CA GLN A 283 -19.68 -2.06 -6.74
C GLN A 283 -18.42 -1.40 -7.35
N ALA A 284 -17.97 -0.28 -6.81
CA ALA A 284 -16.90 0.54 -7.39
C ALA A 284 -15.56 -0.20 -7.37
N TYR A 285 -15.14 -0.70 -6.20
CA TYR A 285 -13.85 -1.40 -6.06
C TYR A 285 -13.84 -2.73 -6.82
N THR A 286 -14.92 -3.50 -6.76
CA THR A 286 -15.01 -4.77 -7.49
C THR A 286 -14.93 -4.53 -9.01
N SER A 287 -15.64 -3.52 -9.52
CA SER A 287 -15.60 -3.18 -10.95
C SER A 287 -14.21 -2.70 -11.36
N PHE A 288 -13.58 -1.87 -10.52
CA PHE A 288 -12.24 -1.33 -10.77
C PHE A 288 -11.17 -2.44 -10.79
N TYR A 289 -11.18 -3.34 -9.80
CA TYR A 289 -10.26 -4.47 -9.77
C TYR A 289 -10.43 -5.41 -10.96
N LYS A 290 -11.68 -5.69 -11.36
CA LYS A 290 -11.96 -6.53 -12.54
C LYS A 290 -11.44 -5.95 -13.86
N GLN A 291 -11.34 -4.63 -13.98
CA GLN A 291 -10.76 -3.99 -15.16
C GLN A 291 -9.25 -4.19 -15.27
N MET A 292 -8.58 -4.54 -14.18
CA MET A 292 -7.14 -4.76 -14.13
C MET A 292 -6.75 -6.23 -14.25
N LEU A 293 -7.69 -7.13 -13.95
CA LEU A 293 -7.52 -8.59 -13.99
C LEU A 293 -7.96 -9.19 -15.31
#